data_5882b2bd84c40f1b1b29c7287437d08e
#
_entry.id   5882b2bd84c40f1b1b29c7287437d08e
#
_cell.length_a   1.000
_cell.length_b   1.000
_cell.length_c   1.000
_cell.angle_alpha   90.00
_cell.angle_beta   90.00
_cell.angle_gamma   90.00
#
_symmetry.space_group_name_H-M   'P 1'
#
loop_
_entity.id
_entity.type
_entity.pdbx_description
1 polymer ?
#
loop_
_entity_poly.entity_id
_entity_poly.type
_entity_poly.pdbx_seq_one_letter_code
_entity_poly.pdbx_strand_id
1 'polypeptide(L)'
;MKQVSSGRLRSAKAEDGAQLLRLWALLFDEAGPTSDEPWKGHAREWFARYVDDARNARFPVIDLGGPLVATAIGTLEVGVPNPQCVRGRTVRLANVITLPEHRGQGHGTMLVLDVVAWARSIAADRVDLSATPAGQRIYERLGFTVTSAPRMKLVL
;
A
#
# COMPACT_ATOMS: atom_id res chain seq x y z
N MET A 1 -9.81 -6.54 -32.29
CA MET A 1 -9.22 -7.05 -31.03
C MET A 1 -8.82 -5.87 -30.17
N LYS A 2 -9.51 -5.70 -29.05
CA LYS A 2 -9.03 -4.77 -28.04
C LYS A 2 -7.78 -5.38 -27.40
N GLN A 3 -6.61 -4.82 -27.66
CA GLN A 3 -5.44 -5.11 -26.84
C GLN A 3 -5.79 -4.71 -25.40
N VAL A 4 -5.92 -5.69 -24.55
CA VAL A 4 -5.92 -5.44 -23.10
C VAL A 4 -4.50 -4.97 -22.81
N SER A 5 -4.35 -3.67 -22.60
CA SER A 5 -3.09 -3.12 -22.10
C SER A 5 -2.84 -3.74 -20.74
N SER A 6 -1.98 -4.75 -20.69
CA SER A 6 -1.55 -5.36 -19.43
C SER A 6 -0.77 -4.31 -18.67
N GLY A 7 -1.33 -3.82 -17.55
CA GLY A 7 -0.67 -2.90 -16.67
C GLY A 7 0.65 -3.49 -16.17
N ARG A 8 1.71 -2.70 -16.17
CA ARG A 8 3.02 -3.09 -15.68
C ARG A 8 3.15 -2.75 -14.20
N LEU A 9 3.46 -3.74 -13.39
CA LEU A 9 3.87 -3.51 -12.01
C LEU A 9 5.31 -3.03 -11.97
N ARG A 10 5.56 -1.93 -11.28
CA ARG A 10 6.89 -1.38 -11.04
C ARG A 10 6.95 -0.64 -9.69
N SER A 11 8.14 -0.31 -9.23
CA SER A 11 8.31 0.64 -8.12
C SER A 11 7.97 2.05 -8.56
N ALA A 12 7.35 2.82 -7.67
CA ALA A 12 7.13 4.24 -7.89
C ALA A 12 8.47 5.00 -7.97
N LYS A 13 8.44 6.09 -8.72
CA LYS A 13 9.53 7.06 -8.85
C LYS A 13 9.10 8.39 -8.24
N ALA A 14 10.06 9.27 -7.94
CA ALA A 14 9.77 10.59 -7.39
C ALA A 14 8.73 11.37 -8.21
N GLU A 15 8.80 11.28 -9.51
CA GLU A 15 7.85 11.93 -10.44
C GLU A 15 6.42 11.41 -10.38
N ASP A 16 6.18 10.26 -9.76
CA ASP A 16 4.85 9.68 -9.59
C ASP A 16 4.06 10.32 -8.44
N GLY A 17 4.69 11.17 -7.64
CA GLY A 17 4.12 11.69 -6.40
C GLY A 17 2.73 12.33 -6.54
N ALA A 18 2.51 13.14 -7.58
CA ALA A 18 1.22 13.78 -7.81
C ALA A 18 0.10 12.76 -8.13
N GLN A 19 0.39 11.74 -8.92
CA GLN A 19 -0.56 10.69 -9.24
C GLN A 19 -0.86 9.81 -8.02
N LEU A 20 0.15 9.47 -7.23
CA LEU A 20 -0.03 8.71 -5.99
C LEU A 20 -0.87 9.47 -4.97
N LEU A 21 -0.62 10.76 -4.81
CA LEU A 21 -1.41 11.58 -3.91
C LEU A 21 -2.89 11.58 -4.30
N ARG A 22 -3.20 11.64 -5.59
CA ARG A 22 -4.59 11.53 -6.08
C ARG A 22 -5.21 10.17 -5.77
N LEU A 23 -4.47 9.08 -5.94
CA LEU A 23 -4.94 7.74 -5.59
C LEU A 23 -5.18 7.61 -4.09
N TRP A 24 -4.26 8.10 -3.26
CA TRP A 24 -4.43 8.05 -1.80
C TRP A 24 -5.62 8.89 -1.33
N ALA A 25 -5.84 10.05 -1.94
CA ALA A 25 -6.97 10.90 -1.60
C ALA A 25 -8.32 10.20 -1.80
N LEU A 26 -8.43 9.32 -2.78
CA LEU A 26 -9.65 8.55 -3.03
C LEU A 26 -10.03 7.62 -1.86
N LEU A 27 -9.07 7.20 -1.04
CA LEU A 27 -9.35 6.36 0.13
C LEU A 27 -10.09 7.11 1.24
N PHE A 28 -9.99 8.43 1.27
CA PHE A 28 -10.51 9.29 2.33
C PHE A 28 -11.58 10.27 1.84
N ASP A 29 -11.84 10.30 0.54
CA ASP A 29 -12.62 11.32 -0.11
C ASP A 29 -14.05 10.83 -0.38
N GLU A 30 -14.89 10.83 0.65
CA GLU A 30 -16.32 10.56 0.49
C GLU A 30 -17.10 11.77 -0.02
N ALA A 31 -16.53 12.97 -0.01
CA ALA A 31 -17.22 14.24 -0.26
C ALA A 31 -16.66 15.05 -1.46
N GLY A 32 -15.71 14.51 -2.22
CA GLY A 32 -15.05 15.20 -3.32
C GLY A 32 -13.71 15.84 -2.93
N PRO A 33 -12.83 16.12 -3.91
CA PRO A 33 -11.47 16.57 -3.64
C PRO A 33 -11.46 17.97 -3.03
N THR A 34 -10.98 18.08 -1.80
CA THR A 34 -10.61 19.35 -1.18
C THR A 34 -9.12 19.59 -1.45
N SER A 35 -8.81 20.63 -2.21
CA SER A 35 -7.47 20.88 -2.74
C SER A 35 -6.42 21.28 -1.69
N ASP A 36 -6.83 21.70 -0.49
CA ASP A 36 -5.95 22.39 0.46
C ASP A 36 -5.88 21.73 1.85
N GLU A 37 -6.07 20.42 1.93
CA GLU A 37 -5.96 19.73 3.21
C GLU A 37 -4.48 19.63 3.64
N PRO A 38 -4.16 19.97 4.92
CA PRO A 38 -2.78 19.94 5.43
C PRO A 38 -2.08 18.60 5.25
N TRP A 39 -2.82 17.48 5.34
CA TRP A 39 -2.24 16.15 5.21
C TRP A 39 -1.60 15.90 3.85
N LYS A 40 -2.07 16.56 2.79
CA LYS A 40 -1.53 16.39 1.42
C LYS A 40 -0.10 16.91 1.31
N GLY A 41 0.20 18.04 1.94
CA GLY A 41 1.57 18.57 2.02
C GLY A 41 2.50 17.62 2.77
N HIS A 42 2.06 17.12 3.92
CA HIS A 42 2.81 16.13 4.69
C HIS A 42 3.01 14.82 3.93
N ALA A 43 2.00 14.36 3.19
CA ALA A 43 2.10 13.15 2.38
C ALA A 43 3.12 13.31 1.25
N ARG A 44 3.17 14.47 0.57
CA ARG A 44 4.19 14.76 -0.45
C ARG A 44 5.60 14.71 0.12
N GLU A 45 5.82 15.34 1.26
CA GLU A 45 7.12 15.36 1.93
C GLU A 45 7.54 13.96 2.37
N TRP A 46 6.61 13.22 2.94
CA TRP A 46 6.83 11.84 3.36
C TRP A 46 7.21 10.94 2.17
N PHE A 47 6.47 11.02 1.08
CA PHE A 47 6.75 10.26 -0.14
C PHE A 47 8.14 10.61 -0.71
N ALA A 48 8.46 11.90 -0.82
CA ALA A 48 9.76 12.36 -1.31
C ALA A 48 10.91 11.81 -0.46
N ARG A 49 10.68 11.66 0.86
CA ARG A 49 11.67 11.12 1.77
C ARG A 49 11.92 9.62 1.58
N TYR A 50 10.86 8.85 1.29
CA TYR A 50 10.92 7.39 1.33
C TYR A 50 10.86 6.70 -0.04
N VAL A 51 10.57 7.39 -1.12
CA VAL A 51 10.40 6.77 -2.45
C VAL A 51 11.65 6.01 -2.92
N ASP A 52 12.83 6.48 -2.58
CA ASP A 52 14.10 5.83 -2.93
C ASP A 52 14.71 5.02 -1.77
N ASP A 53 14.01 4.90 -0.66
CA ASP A 53 14.47 4.17 0.53
C ASP A 53 13.86 2.77 0.58
N ALA A 54 14.38 1.88 -0.26
CA ALA A 54 13.90 0.49 -0.36
C ALA A 54 14.16 -0.35 0.89
N ARG A 55 14.90 0.13 1.87
CA ARG A 55 15.08 -0.55 3.16
C ARG A 55 13.90 -0.34 4.09
N ASN A 56 13.22 0.78 3.97
CA ASN A 56 12.15 1.19 4.90
C ASN A 56 10.77 1.29 4.27
N ALA A 57 10.68 1.41 2.95
CA ALA A 57 9.40 1.56 2.27
C ALA A 57 9.39 0.91 0.88
N ARG A 58 8.20 0.48 0.47
CA ARG A 58 7.92 -0.05 -0.86
C ARG A 58 6.66 0.59 -1.40
N PHE A 59 6.72 1.11 -2.62
CA PHE A 59 5.60 1.76 -3.31
C PHE A 59 5.36 1.10 -4.65
N PRO A 60 4.75 -0.09 -4.71
CA PRO A 60 4.42 -0.70 -5.98
C PRO A 60 3.27 0.03 -6.65
N VAL A 61 3.33 0.15 -7.96
CA VAL A 61 2.30 0.80 -8.78
C VAL A 61 1.99 -0.06 -10.01
N ILE A 62 0.78 0.06 -10.52
CA ILE A 62 0.38 -0.49 -11.82
C ILE A 62 0.31 0.67 -12.80
N ASP A 63 1.20 0.64 -13.78
CA ASP A 63 1.36 1.66 -14.81
C ASP A 63 0.80 1.13 -16.15
N LEU A 64 -0.13 1.87 -16.74
CA LEU A 64 -0.72 1.52 -18.05
C LEU A 64 -0.07 2.26 -19.22
N GLY A 65 1.18 2.73 -19.02
CA GLY A 65 1.87 3.49 -20.05
C GLY A 65 1.74 5.00 -19.86
N GLY A 66 1.60 5.44 -18.63
CA GLY A 66 1.47 6.84 -18.22
C GLY A 66 0.58 7.00 -16.99
N PRO A 67 -0.73 6.72 -17.07
CA PRO A 67 -1.59 6.78 -15.90
C PRO A 67 -1.33 5.61 -14.95
N LEU A 68 -1.21 5.92 -13.66
CA LEU A 68 -1.17 4.93 -12.60
C LEU A 68 -2.61 4.61 -12.20
N VAL A 69 -2.96 3.33 -12.15
CA VAL A 69 -4.33 2.90 -11.89
C VAL A 69 -4.50 2.15 -10.58
N ALA A 70 -3.41 1.74 -9.97
CA ALA A 70 -3.43 1.03 -8.69
C ALA A 70 -2.10 1.21 -7.95
N THR A 71 -2.15 1.14 -6.64
CA THR A 71 -0.97 1.23 -5.78
C THR A 71 -1.21 0.56 -4.43
N ALA A 72 -0.12 0.32 -3.72
CA ALA A 72 -0.10 -0.08 -2.32
C ALA A 72 1.12 0.54 -1.65
N ILE A 73 1.16 0.52 -0.33
CA ILE A 73 2.32 0.97 0.44
C ILE A 73 2.72 -0.13 1.41
N GLY A 74 4.01 -0.46 1.44
CA GLY A 74 4.62 -1.22 2.51
C GLY A 74 5.60 -0.34 3.27
N THR A 75 5.52 -0.32 4.60
CA THR A 75 6.47 0.39 5.46
C THR A 75 7.03 -0.55 6.52
N LEU A 76 8.32 -0.43 6.79
CA LEU A 76 8.96 -1.19 7.86
C LEU A 76 8.73 -0.49 9.20
N GLU A 77 8.17 -1.24 10.15
CA GLU A 77 8.07 -0.86 11.55
C GLU A 77 9.02 -1.73 12.37
N VAL A 78 9.90 -1.10 13.14
CA VAL A 78 10.86 -1.81 13.99
C VAL A 78 10.43 -1.66 15.45
N GLY A 79 10.19 -2.80 16.09
CA GLY A 79 9.83 -2.87 17.50
C GLY A 79 10.75 -3.79 18.26
N VAL A 80 10.43 -4.02 19.54
CA VAL A 80 11.19 -4.95 20.36
C VAL A 80 10.94 -6.39 19.89
N PRO A 81 12.00 -7.19 19.68
CA PRO A 81 11.84 -8.60 19.36
C PRO A 81 11.05 -9.37 20.42
N ASN A 82 10.21 -10.29 19.98
CA ASN A 82 9.42 -11.15 20.86
C ASN A 82 9.12 -12.49 20.16
N PRO A 83 8.52 -13.47 20.84
CA PRO A 83 8.28 -14.80 20.24
C PRO A 83 7.42 -14.81 18.98
N GLN A 84 6.58 -13.79 18.77
CA GLN A 84 5.72 -13.67 17.59
C GLN A 84 6.33 -12.80 16.48
N CYS A 85 7.40 -12.09 16.80
CA CYS A 85 8.10 -11.19 15.89
C CYS A 85 9.59 -11.20 16.27
N VAL A 86 10.28 -12.25 15.85
CA VAL A 86 11.60 -12.65 16.41
C VAL A 86 12.69 -11.61 16.16
N ARG A 87 12.62 -10.90 15.06
CA ARG A 87 13.55 -9.82 14.71
C ARG A 87 13.01 -8.42 15.05
N GLY A 88 11.77 -8.33 15.52
CA GLY A 88 11.11 -7.06 15.77
C GLY A 88 10.76 -6.28 14.50
N ARG A 89 10.66 -6.94 13.35
CA ARG A 89 10.51 -6.30 12.04
C ARG A 89 9.15 -6.64 11.44
N THR A 90 8.27 -5.66 11.38
CA THR A 90 6.93 -5.79 10.79
C THR A 90 6.81 -4.88 9.59
N VAL A 91 6.34 -5.42 8.48
CA VAL A 91 5.92 -4.58 7.35
C VAL A 91 4.43 -4.29 7.50
N ARG A 92 4.10 -3.00 7.49
CA ARG A 92 2.72 -2.56 7.44
C ARG A 92 2.30 -2.35 6.01
N LEU A 93 1.28 -3.07 5.58
CA LEU A 93 0.62 -2.87 4.29
C LEU A 93 -0.54 -1.89 4.46
N ALA A 94 -0.55 -0.84 3.67
CA ALA A 94 -1.56 0.20 3.73
C ALA A 94 -1.86 0.78 2.35
N ASN A 95 -2.89 1.59 2.26
CA ASN A 95 -3.25 2.35 1.07
C ASN A 95 -3.32 1.50 -0.21
N VAL A 96 -3.89 0.30 -0.10
CA VAL A 96 -4.15 -0.55 -1.27
C VAL A 96 -5.37 0.00 -1.99
N ILE A 97 -5.18 0.49 -3.20
CA ILE A 97 -6.25 1.09 -3.99
C ILE A 97 -6.09 0.77 -5.47
N THR A 98 -7.21 0.47 -6.10
CA THR A 98 -7.35 0.37 -7.56
C THR A 98 -8.47 1.31 -7.99
N LEU A 99 -8.24 2.08 -9.05
CA LEU A 99 -9.30 2.91 -9.63
C LEU A 99 -10.54 2.06 -9.96
N PRO A 100 -11.77 2.58 -9.73
CA PRO A 100 -12.98 1.79 -9.91
C PRO A 100 -13.09 1.10 -11.27
N GLU A 101 -12.75 1.80 -12.36
CA GLU A 101 -12.81 1.28 -13.73
C GLU A 101 -11.78 0.19 -14.04
N HIS A 102 -10.80 -0.01 -13.15
CA HIS A 102 -9.74 -1.03 -13.31
C HIS A 102 -9.83 -2.16 -12.27
N ARG A 103 -10.88 -2.19 -11.47
CA ARG A 103 -11.11 -3.26 -10.49
C ARG A 103 -11.48 -4.57 -11.16
N GLY A 104 -11.29 -5.69 -10.44
CA GLY A 104 -11.60 -7.01 -10.95
C GLY A 104 -10.60 -7.58 -11.95
N GLN A 105 -9.42 -6.98 -12.07
CA GLN A 105 -8.34 -7.40 -12.99
C GLN A 105 -7.13 -7.99 -12.27
N GLY A 106 -7.20 -8.20 -10.96
CA GLY A 106 -6.12 -8.78 -10.18
C GLY A 106 -5.01 -7.82 -9.75
N HIS A 107 -5.15 -6.52 -9.96
CA HIS A 107 -4.13 -5.54 -9.60
C HIS A 107 -3.84 -5.51 -8.10
N GLY A 108 -4.88 -5.52 -7.27
CA GLY A 108 -4.73 -5.54 -5.82
C GLY A 108 -3.93 -6.73 -5.33
N THR A 109 -4.22 -7.93 -5.84
CA THR A 109 -3.48 -9.15 -5.52
C THR A 109 -2.01 -9.03 -5.91
N MET A 110 -1.71 -8.54 -7.12
CA MET A 110 -0.34 -8.33 -7.58
C MET A 110 0.43 -7.37 -6.68
N LEU A 111 -0.21 -6.26 -6.28
CA LEU A 111 0.40 -5.26 -5.41
C LEU A 111 0.69 -5.82 -4.01
N VAL A 112 -0.24 -6.56 -3.44
CA VAL A 112 -0.05 -7.19 -2.12
C VAL A 112 1.08 -8.21 -2.16
N LEU A 113 1.12 -9.05 -3.19
CA LEU A 113 2.20 -10.04 -3.37
C LEU A 113 3.56 -9.38 -3.56
N ASP A 114 3.63 -8.25 -4.23
CA ASP A 114 4.86 -7.48 -4.38
C ASP A 114 5.36 -6.96 -3.02
N VAL A 115 4.49 -6.40 -2.20
CA VAL A 115 4.85 -5.94 -0.85
C VAL A 115 5.30 -7.12 0.02
N VAL A 116 4.63 -8.26 -0.06
CA VAL A 116 5.03 -9.47 0.68
C VAL A 116 6.41 -9.96 0.25
N ALA A 117 6.70 -9.98 -1.05
CA ALA A 117 8.02 -10.34 -1.56
C ALA A 117 9.11 -9.37 -1.09
N TRP A 118 8.82 -8.07 -1.11
CA TRP A 118 9.72 -7.06 -0.57
C TRP A 118 9.95 -7.26 0.94
N ALA A 119 8.89 -7.52 1.71
CA ALA A 119 8.99 -7.78 3.15
C ALA A 119 9.95 -8.96 3.45
N ARG A 120 9.86 -10.03 2.66
CA ARG A 120 10.80 -11.15 2.78
C ARG A 120 12.23 -10.74 2.45
N SER A 121 12.41 -9.91 1.43
CA SER A 121 13.75 -9.46 1.00
C SER A 121 14.47 -8.59 2.04
N ILE A 122 13.72 -7.89 2.90
CA ILE A 122 14.27 -7.08 3.98
C ILE A 122 14.26 -7.80 5.33
N ALA A 123 14.04 -9.10 5.36
CA ALA A 123 13.98 -9.94 6.56
C ALA A 123 12.92 -9.49 7.58
N ALA A 124 11.75 -9.07 7.12
CA ALA A 124 10.61 -8.85 8.00
C ALA A 124 10.07 -10.19 8.54
N ASP A 125 9.55 -10.16 9.75
CA ASP A 125 8.96 -11.33 10.39
C ASP A 125 7.52 -11.56 9.97
N ARG A 126 6.81 -10.48 9.63
CA ARG A 126 5.39 -10.52 9.27
C ARG A 126 4.97 -9.30 8.48
N VAL A 127 3.81 -9.40 7.85
CA VAL A 127 3.11 -8.28 7.21
C VAL A 127 1.77 -8.11 7.91
N ASP A 128 1.50 -6.91 8.42
CA ASP A 128 0.25 -6.55 9.08
C ASP A 128 -0.56 -5.60 8.19
N LEU A 129 -1.87 -5.70 8.27
CA LEU A 129 -2.79 -4.77 7.61
C LEU A 129 -4.08 -4.63 8.41
N SER A 130 -4.83 -3.57 8.12
CA SER A 130 -6.21 -3.42 8.57
C SER A 130 -7.12 -3.60 7.37
N ALA A 131 -7.95 -4.65 7.37
CA ALA A 131 -8.84 -4.96 6.26
C ALA A 131 -10.21 -4.32 6.46
N THR A 132 -10.79 -3.81 5.36
CA THR A 132 -12.22 -3.53 5.31
C THR A 132 -12.98 -4.86 5.20
N PRO A 133 -14.27 -4.93 5.62
CA PRO A 133 -15.05 -6.15 5.47
C PRO A 133 -15.07 -6.69 4.02
N ALA A 134 -15.13 -5.79 3.03
CA ALA A 134 -15.10 -6.15 1.62
C ALA A 134 -13.75 -6.73 1.16
N GLY A 135 -12.65 -6.28 1.74
CA GLY A 135 -11.29 -6.72 1.37
C GLY A 135 -10.81 -7.96 2.11
N GLN A 136 -11.42 -8.31 3.24
CA GLN A 136 -10.94 -9.38 4.11
C GLN A 136 -10.75 -10.71 3.41
N ARG A 137 -11.70 -11.12 2.56
CA ARG A 137 -11.62 -12.40 1.83
C ARG A 137 -10.42 -12.48 0.89
N ILE A 138 -10.06 -11.36 0.27
CA ILE A 138 -8.89 -11.29 -0.64
C ILE A 138 -7.63 -11.58 0.14
N TYR A 139 -7.48 -10.96 1.31
CA TYR A 139 -6.30 -11.15 2.15
C TYR A 139 -6.25 -12.56 2.74
N GLU A 140 -7.37 -13.12 3.16
CA GLU A 140 -7.43 -14.50 3.65
C GLU A 140 -6.99 -15.51 2.58
N ARG A 141 -7.35 -15.30 1.32
CA ARG A 141 -6.88 -16.14 0.20
C ARG A 141 -5.37 -16.06 0.00
N LEU A 142 -4.75 -14.96 0.39
CA LEU A 142 -3.30 -14.76 0.30
C LEU A 142 -2.55 -15.27 1.54
N GLY A 143 -3.26 -15.83 2.51
CA GLY A 143 -2.66 -16.41 3.72
C GLY A 143 -2.68 -15.50 4.94
N PHE A 144 -3.30 -14.33 4.86
CA PHE A 144 -3.48 -13.47 6.04
C PHE A 144 -4.56 -14.05 6.95
N THR A 145 -4.34 -13.91 8.26
CA THR A 145 -5.28 -14.38 9.28
C THR A 145 -5.75 -13.22 10.14
N VAL A 146 -7.02 -13.28 10.55
CA VAL A 146 -7.58 -12.29 11.46
C VAL A 146 -6.96 -12.48 12.85
N THR A 147 -6.49 -11.38 13.45
CA THR A 147 -5.93 -11.39 14.79
C THR A 147 -7.03 -11.25 15.85
N SER A 148 -6.78 -11.76 17.06
CA SER A 148 -7.74 -11.69 18.16
C SER A 148 -7.68 -10.36 18.92
N ALA A 149 -6.61 -9.58 18.78
CA ALA A 149 -6.44 -8.31 19.48
C ALA A 149 -7.02 -7.16 18.63
N PRO A 150 -8.06 -6.47 19.09
CA PRO A 150 -8.61 -5.35 18.35
C PRO A 150 -7.63 -4.17 18.30
N ARG A 151 -7.57 -3.51 17.15
CA ARG A 151 -6.80 -2.29 17.02
C ARG A 151 -7.57 -1.13 17.67
N MET A 152 -6.86 -0.34 18.48
CA MET A 152 -7.42 0.85 19.14
C MET A 152 -6.59 2.07 18.78
N LYS A 153 -7.20 3.24 18.78
CA LYS A 153 -6.50 4.52 18.54
C LYS A 153 -7.07 5.63 19.39
N LEU A 154 -6.21 6.53 19.80
CA LEU A 154 -6.56 7.81 20.39
C LEU A 154 -6.05 8.91 19.47
N VAL A 155 -6.94 9.77 19.01
CA VAL A 155 -6.56 10.93 18.19
C VAL A 155 -6.10 12.05 19.13
N LEU A 156 -4.94 12.62 18.83
CA LEU A 156 -4.32 13.69 19.63
C LEU A 156 -4.59 15.08 19.05
#